data_933b52b96489244dc82c7f79bbe80e9b
#
_entry.id   933b52b96489244dc82c7f79bbe80e9b
#
_cell.length_a   1.000
_cell.length_b   1.000
_cell.length_c   1.000
_cell.angle_alpha   90.00
_cell.angle_beta   90.00
_cell.angle_gamma   90.00
#
_symmetry.space_group_name_H-M   'P 1'
#
loop_
_entity.id
_entity.type
_entity.pdbx_description
1 polymer ?
#
loop_
_entity_poly.entity_id
_entity_poly.type
_entity_poly.pdbx_seq_one_letter_code
_entity_poly.pdbx_strand_id
1 'polypeptide(L)'
;MKDSITSTNGEYHAKPSAEALKDFDRQLSAQDTKYRPVFDALIAYYRSSTSQHIQDQDIIEGFTKFLLTDSSQDTGHIFSRFMLSKESDKEFVERLNEIKEGFIIISGLKDITESTDLNTIGSWTTQLTIYLDTEELFSVYGYNGDLHSRILNDFLSLVREANKRKKYIQLKYLDETKNVIDGYFKQAERIINKLDRPDGKPAMNTILSRCQDKGDVLEERGKFYAFLQASDIEYDERSICVDDMNGNLQTTDNLDAIQTDAASSSLTISEEDIVKYLRIFSIINGKRRSIHKSSFEKCQCVLLSESSIPKFISRHSSIREGTNFTYSTTMDYAISRLWFRLHKGIMRNQTPASLDVMNRVKLVMTSLLHRSVVDKYDELRTKSYDDDTRIHIYNEIRAYEMHPEDITDANIDDIVGFIEIKDVETLRREKAELQEQASRGNIAIMELQKMKRKQRQDVKDKVKRKVRNCIKRFYLLCVLICGSLGFGIYYVVSRICSSHDTLLSVLSFVIGCIVFPALEYIPSIRKKIASLRKRIIRRKGKSLFHKYR
;
A
#
# COMPACT_ATOMS: atom_id res chain seq x y z
N MET A 1 29.05 34.74 17.96
CA MET A 1 28.39 33.86 18.94
C MET A 1 28.96 33.90 20.36
N LYS A 2 30.25 34.15 20.59
CA LYS A 2 30.83 34.20 21.96
C LYS A 2 30.29 35.34 22.85
N ASP A 3 29.83 36.43 22.25
CA ASP A 3 29.41 37.62 23.01
C ASP A 3 27.95 37.63 23.42
N SER A 4 27.18 36.60 23.03
CA SER A 4 25.73 36.51 23.29
C SER A 4 25.39 35.60 24.48
N ILE A 5 26.37 34.98 25.13
CA ILE A 5 26.13 34.07 26.24
C ILE A 5 26.87 34.63 27.49
N THR A 6 26.10 34.99 28.50
CA THR A 6 26.63 35.38 29.80
C THR A 6 26.43 34.24 30.82
N SER A 7 27.43 33.93 31.60
CA SER A 7 27.31 32.97 32.69
C SER A 7 27.23 33.71 34.03
N THR A 8 26.22 33.43 34.80
CA THR A 8 26.08 33.94 36.19
C THR A 8 25.77 32.76 37.09
N ASN A 9 26.63 32.49 38.07
CA ASN A 9 26.49 31.40 39.04
C ASN A 9 26.38 29.98 38.43
N GLY A 10 27.02 29.75 37.26
CA GLY A 10 26.93 28.45 36.56
C GLY A 10 25.74 28.28 35.66
N GLU A 11 24.83 29.23 35.61
CA GLU A 11 23.73 29.29 34.64
C GLU A 11 24.14 30.13 33.43
N TYR A 12 23.89 29.62 32.24
CA TYR A 12 24.15 30.30 30.96
C TYR A 12 22.89 31.03 30.48
N HIS A 13 22.99 32.36 30.42
CA HIS A 13 21.93 33.20 29.90
C HIS A 13 22.30 33.67 28.49
N ALA A 14 21.47 33.32 27.50
CA ALA A 14 21.56 33.88 26.15
C ALA A 14 20.94 35.27 26.14
N LYS A 15 21.72 36.32 25.75
CA LYS A 15 21.22 37.64 25.38
C LYS A 15 21.36 37.77 23.85
N PRO A 16 20.38 37.33 23.06
CA PRO A 16 20.43 37.50 21.62
C PRO A 16 20.41 39.01 21.32
N SER A 17 21.21 39.47 20.35
CA SER A 17 21.09 40.82 19.81
C SER A 17 19.73 41.04 19.16
N ALA A 18 19.26 42.29 19.12
CA ALA A 18 18.00 42.62 18.45
C ALA A 18 17.99 42.18 16.97
N GLU A 19 19.17 42.13 16.35
CA GLU A 19 19.35 41.64 14.98
C GLU A 19 19.23 40.13 14.87
N ALA A 20 19.79 39.38 15.82
CA ALA A 20 19.65 37.91 15.92
C ALA A 20 18.18 37.51 16.20
N LEU A 21 17.45 38.30 17.01
CA LEU A 21 16.02 38.04 17.24
C LEU A 21 15.19 38.30 15.95
N LYS A 22 15.46 39.39 15.23
CA LYS A 22 14.79 39.68 13.95
C LYS A 22 15.10 38.59 12.89
N ASP A 23 16.32 38.10 12.84
CA ASP A 23 16.69 37.02 11.92
C ASP A 23 16.04 35.72 12.32
N PHE A 24 15.94 35.42 13.62
CA PHE A 24 15.20 34.29 14.15
C PHE A 24 13.70 34.35 13.80
N ASP A 25 13.06 35.54 14.01
CA ASP A 25 11.65 35.72 13.67
C ASP A 25 11.40 35.56 12.16
N ARG A 26 12.34 36.05 11.32
CA ARG A 26 12.26 35.85 9.87
C ARG A 26 12.38 34.38 9.49
N GLN A 27 13.32 33.65 10.09
CA GLN A 27 13.50 32.21 9.85
C GLN A 27 12.27 31.43 10.33
N LEU A 28 11.72 31.77 11.50
CA LEU A 28 10.52 31.15 12.05
C LEU A 28 9.31 31.38 11.11
N SER A 29 9.11 32.61 10.63
CA SER A 29 8.04 32.94 9.69
C SER A 29 8.20 32.21 8.34
N ALA A 30 9.43 32.09 7.85
CA ALA A 30 9.72 31.35 6.62
C ALA A 30 9.43 29.85 6.80
N GLN A 31 9.75 29.28 7.96
CA GLN A 31 9.45 27.90 8.29
C GLN A 31 7.95 27.65 8.46
N ASP A 32 7.24 28.54 9.15
CA ASP A 32 5.78 28.47 9.26
C ASP A 32 5.12 28.48 7.87
N THR A 33 5.54 29.39 6.99
CA THR A 33 5.05 29.44 5.60
C THR A 33 5.34 28.15 4.82
N LYS A 34 6.47 27.49 5.08
CA LYS A 34 6.88 26.25 4.41
C LYS A 34 6.04 25.04 4.83
N TYR A 35 5.76 24.89 6.13
CA TYR A 35 5.15 23.68 6.69
C TYR A 35 3.66 23.81 6.96
N ARG A 36 3.12 25.01 7.13
CA ARG A 36 1.69 25.26 7.36
C ARG A 36 0.78 24.57 6.32
N PRO A 37 1.10 24.59 4.99
CA PRO A 37 0.27 23.91 3.99
C PRO A 37 0.11 22.40 4.22
N VAL A 38 1.09 21.76 4.86
CA VAL A 38 1.01 20.32 5.20
C VAL A 38 -0.05 20.09 6.27
N PHE A 39 -0.05 20.92 7.33
CA PHE A 39 -1.02 20.81 8.41
C PHE A 39 -2.43 21.26 7.98
N ASP A 40 -2.53 22.30 7.15
CA ASP A 40 -3.82 22.75 6.60
C ASP A 40 -4.46 21.65 5.72
N ALA A 41 -3.67 20.99 4.87
CA ALA A 41 -4.13 19.87 4.06
C ALA A 41 -4.54 18.67 4.92
N LEU A 42 -3.80 18.36 5.98
CA LEU A 42 -4.12 17.31 6.94
C LEU A 42 -5.46 17.56 7.64
N ILE A 43 -5.64 18.78 8.18
CA ILE A 43 -6.86 19.16 8.89
C ILE A 43 -8.06 19.10 7.96
N ALA A 44 -7.93 19.63 6.74
CA ALA A 44 -8.98 19.57 5.73
C ALA A 44 -9.36 18.12 5.39
N TYR A 45 -8.37 17.26 5.18
CA TYR A 45 -8.60 15.84 4.91
C TYR A 45 -9.28 15.13 6.09
N TYR A 46 -8.78 15.32 7.31
CA TYR A 46 -9.34 14.71 8.52
C TYR A 46 -10.80 15.07 8.72
N ARG A 47 -11.15 16.36 8.54
CA ARG A 47 -12.53 16.85 8.65
C ARG A 47 -13.45 16.32 7.56
N SER A 48 -12.92 16.03 6.36
CA SER A 48 -13.71 15.42 5.28
C SER A 48 -13.91 13.92 5.48
N SER A 49 -13.01 13.26 6.21
CA SER A 49 -13.01 11.80 6.40
C SER A 49 -13.74 11.34 7.66
N THR A 50 -14.03 12.25 8.59
CA THR A 50 -14.72 11.91 9.85
C THR A 50 -15.77 12.93 10.21
N SER A 51 -16.87 12.45 10.82
CA SER A 51 -17.95 13.30 11.37
C SER A 51 -17.64 13.85 12.76
N GLN A 52 -16.50 13.49 13.34
CA GLN A 52 -16.13 13.93 14.70
C GLN A 52 -15.57 15.36 14.65
N HIS A 53 -16.15 16.23 15.48
CA HIS A 53 -15.62 17.58 15.71
C HIS A 53 -14.47 17.53 16.73
N ILE A 54 -13.24 17.42 16.23
CA ILE A 54 -11.99 17.48 17.00
C ILE A 54 -11.33 18.82 16.74
N GLN A 55 -10.65 19.39 17.75
CA GLN A 55 -9.91 20.64 17.59
C GLN A 55 -8.68 20.42 16.70
N ASP A 56 -8.27 21.45 15.94
CA ASP A 56 -7.12 21.37 15.03
C ASP A 56 -5.83 20.99 15.75
N GLN A 57 -5.67 21.49 16.99
CA GLN A 57 -4.54 21.18 17.85
C GLN A 57 -4.44 19.67 18.14
N ASP A 58 -5.59 19.04 18.44
CA ASP A 58 -5.64 17.60 18.76
C ASP A 58 -5.34 16.73 17.52
N ILE A 59 -5.77 17.19 16.32
CA ILE A 59 -5.45 16.53 15.06
C ILE A 59 -3.94 16.58 14.81
N ILE A 60 -3.32 17.76 14.98
CA ILE A 60 -1.88 17.95 14.80
C ILE A 60 -1.10 17.13 15.83
N GLU A 61 -1.53 17.10 17.08
CA GLU A 61 -0.89 16.31 18.13
C GLU A 61 -1.00 14.81 17.85
N GLY A 62 -2.17 14.34 17.42
CA GLY A 62 -2.40 12.95 17.01
C GLY A 62 -1.50 12.56 15.84
N PHE A 63 -1.39 13.42 14.83
CA PHE A 63 -0.51 13.22 13.68
C PHE A 63 0.97 13.23 14.09
N THR A 64 1.38 14.12 14.96
CA THR A 64 2.74 14.17 15.49
C THR A 64 3.08 12.89 16.25
N LYS A 65 2.17 12.41 17.09
CA LYS A 65 2.31 11.10 17.76
C LYS A 65 2.41 9.96 16.74
N PHE A 66 1.58 9.96 15.71
CA PHE A 66 1.63 8.99 14.63
C PHE A 66 2.99 8.98 13.91
N LEU A 67 3.60 10.15 13.66
CA LEU A 67 4.91 10.24 13.03
C LEU A 67 6.07 9.76 13.91
N LEU A 68 5.94 9.89 15.23
CA LEU A 68 7.03 9.64 16.19
C LEU A 68 6.90 8.32 16.94
N THR A 69 5.70 7.86 17.17
CA THR A 69 5.42 6.68 18.00
C THR A 69 4.59 5.67 17.25
N ASP A 70 4.81 4.42 17.58
CA ASP A 70 4.11 3.27 17.03
C ASP A 70 2.71 3.09 17.65
N SER A 71 1.99 4.17 17.86
CA SER A 71 0.62 4.10 18.34
C SER A 71 -0.31 3.82 17.16
N SER A 72 -0.58 2.55 16.93
CA SER A 72 -1.73 2.07 16.18
C SER A 72 -3.02 2.39 16.94
N GLN A 73 -3.30 3.68 17.18
CA GLN A 73 -4.58 4.11 17.70
C GLN A 73 -5.60 4.13 16.56
N ASP A 74 -6.88 4.06 16.88
CA ASP A 74 -8.02 3.99 15.95
C ASP A 74 -8.00 5.03 14.80
N THR A 75 -7.22 6.10 14.94
CA THR A 75 -7.04 7.15 13.93
C THR A 75 -5.86 6.91 12.97
N GLY A 76 -5.04 5.89 13.19
CA GLY A 76 -3.83 5.63 12.38
C GLY A 76 -4.14 5.37 10.91
N HIS A 77 -5.27 4.74 10.61
CA HIS A 77 -5.72 4.49 9.24
C HIS A 77 -6.09 5.79 8.49
N ILE A 78 -6.65 6.80 9.16
CA ILE A 78 -6.99 8.09 8.55
C ILE A 78 -5.71 8.83 8.13
N PHE A 79 -4.71 8.90 9.03
CA PHE A 79 -3.43 9.52 8.73
C PHE A 79 -2.68 8.77 7.62
N SER A 80 -2.72 7.44 7.65
CA SER A 80 -2.10 6.60 6.61
C SER A 80 -2.72 6.84 5.23
N ARG A 81 -4.06 6.89 5.13
CA ARG A 81 -4.77 7.22 3.88
C ARG A 81 -4.41 8.62 3.36
N PHE A 82 -4.43 9.61 4.25
CA PHE A 82 -4.01 10.97 3.90
C PHE A 82 -2.61 10.98 3.29
N MET A 83 -1.67 10.34 3.92
CA MET A 83 -0.28 10.34 3.47
C MET A 83 -0.10 9.59 2.16
N LEU A 84 -0.71 8.41 2.00
CA LEU A 84 -0.66 7.66 0.75
C LEU A 84 -1.29 8.43 -0.42
N SER A 85 -2.37 9.20 -0.17
CA SER A 85 -2.95 10.08 -1.21
C SER A 85 -1.99 11.18 -1.69
N LYS A 86 -0.90 11.43 -0.95
CA LYS A 86 0.16 12.39 -1.28
C LYS A 86 1.47 11.73 -1.73
N GLU A 87 1.52 10.39 -1.87
CA GLU A 87 2.73 9.65 -2.23
C GLU A 87 3.36 10.14 -3.55
N SER A 88 2.55 10.55 -4.51
CA SER A 88 3.02 11.08 -5.80
C SER A 88 3.56 12.52 -5.74
N ASP A 89 3.24 13.27 -4.69
CA ASP A 89 3.70 14.65 -4.48
C ASP A 89 5.05 14.65 -3.73
N LYS A 90 6.14 14.61 -4.49
CA LYS A 90 7.51 14.54 -3.93
C LYS A 90 7.82 15.70 -3.00
N GLU A 91 7.38 16.92 -3.32
CA GLU A 91 7.64 18.10 -2.50
C GLU A 91 6.92 18.00 -1.15
N PHE A 92 5.69 17.46 -1.16
CA PHE A 92 4.93 17.22 0.06
C PHE A 92 5.61 16.15 0.93
N VAL A 93 6.05 15.04 0.33
CA VAL A 93 6.77 13.96 1.05
C VAL A 93 8.10 14.46 1.63
N GLU A 94 8.86 15.27 0.89
CA GLU A 94 10.10 15.89 1.41
C GLU A 94 9.82 16.76 2.63
N ARG A 95 8.78 17.61 2.59
CA ARG A 95 8.38 18.42 3.75
C ARG A 95 7.98 17.60 4.95
N LEU A 96 7.28 16.48 4.75
CA LEU A 96 6.94 15.55 5.84
C LEU A 96 8.18 14.91 6.46
N ASN A 97 9.14 14.51 5.64
CA ASN A 97 10.41 13.95 6.12
C ASN A 97 11.22 14.98 6.91
N GLU A 98 11.26 16.24 6.47
CA GLU A 98 11.88 17.34 7.21
C GLU A 98 11.18 17.61 8.56
N ILE A 99 9.85 17.54 8.61
CA ILE A 99 9.08 17.68 9.86
C ILE A 99 9.45 16.53 10.82
N LYS A 100 9.47 15.29 10.34
CA LYS A 100 9.87 14.12 11.16
C LYS A 100 11.30 14.27 11.68
N GLU A 101 12.23 14.67 10.82
CA GLU A 101 13.62 14.94 11.23
C GLU A 101 13.70 16.01 12.33
N GLY A 102 12.97 17.12 12.17
CA GLY A 102 12.87 18.17 13.19
C GLY A 102 12.38 17.64 14.54
N PHE A 103 11.38 16.79 14.55
CA PHE A 103 10.88 16.15 15.78
C PHE A 103 11.91 15.21 16.41
N ILE A 104 12.64 14.43 15.62
CA ILE A 104 13.73 13.56 16.13
C ILE A 104 14.80 14.39 16.80
N ILE A 105 15.20 15.50 16.19
CA ILE A 105 16.21 16.42 16.75
C ILE A 105 15.72 17.03 18.07
N ILE A 106 14.49 17.55 18.11
CA ILE A 106 13.89 18.15 19.31
C ILE A 106 13.80 17.12 20.44
N SER A 107 13.30 15.91 20.14
CA SER A 107 13.23 14.82 21.12
C SER A 107 14.61 14.45 21.66
N GLY A 108 15.59 14.33 20.74
CA GLY A 108 16.98 14.04 21.12
C GLY A 108 17.62 15.12 22.00
N LEU A 109 17.36 16.39 21.70
CA LEU A 109 17.85 17.53 22.49
C LEU A 109 17.20 17.57 23.87
N LYS A 110 15.91 17.31 24.00
CA LYS A 110 15.20 17.27 25.28
C LYS A 110 15.83 16.25 26.24
N ASP A 111 16.13 15.07 25.74
CA ASP A 111 16.75 14.02 26.55
C ASP A 111 18.21 14.34 26.96
N ILE A 112 18.90 15.17 26.18
CA ILE A 112 20.28 15.63 26.53
C ILE A 112 20.25 16.63 27.66
N THR A 113 19.35 17.59 27.67
CA THR A 113 19.27 18.63 28.70
C THR A 113 19.03 18.06 30.08
N GLU A 114 18.47 16.86 30.20
CA GLU A 114 18.20 16.19 31.46
C GLU A 114 19.40 15.38 31.98
N SER A 115 20.40 15.02 31.17
CA SER A 115 21.38 13.99 31.61
C SER A 115 22.76 14.01 31.00
N THR A 116 23.15 14.84 30.01
CA THR A 116 24.38 14.55 29.25
C THR A 116 25.07 15.77 28.64
N ASP A 117 26.40 15.71 28.67
CA ASP A 117 27.31 16.62 28.01
C ASP A 117 27.09 16.65 26.47
N LEU A 118 26.79 17.82 25.93
CA LEU A 118 26.65 18.08 24.48
C LEU A 118 27.89 17.66 23.68
N ASN A 119 29.05 17.58 24.33
CA ASN A 119 30.31 17.16 23.71
C ASN A 119 30.35 15.66 23.34
N THR A 120 29.36 14.87 23.78
CA THR A 120 29.29 13.42 23.46
C THR A 120 28.46 13.15 22.20
N ILE A 121 27.87 14.18 21.58
CA ILE A 121 27.17 14.05 20.30
C ILE A 121 28.23 13.82 19.19
N GLY A 122 27.94 12.87 18.27
CA GLY A 122 28.86 12.47 17.19
C GLY A 122 29.57 11.15 17.42
N SER A 123 29.44 10.55 18.63
CA SER A 123 29.99 9.23 18.91
C SER A 123 29.15 8.47 19.90
N TRP A 124 29.22 7.13 19.83
CA TRP A 124 28.65 6.25 20.85
C TRP A 124 29.77 5.77 21.80
N THR A 125 29.54 5.85 23.07
CA THR A 125 30.59 5.57 24.07
C THR A 125 30.17 4.61 25.18
N THR A 126 28.88 4.27 25.27
CA THR A 126 28.32 3.42 26.33
C THR A 126 28.13 1.99 25.85
N GLN A 127 28.33 1.04 26.77
CA GLN A 127 28.03 -0.38 26.50
C GLN A 127 26.51 -0.60 26.47
N LEU A 128 26.01 -1.20 25.39
CA LEU A 128 24.62 -1.51 25.23
C LEU A 128 24.45 -2.90 24.59
N THR A 129 23.68 -3.78 25.22
CA THR A 129 23.23 -5.03 24.63
C THR A 129 21.80 -4.86 24.15
N ILE A 130 21.57 -5.07 22.88
CA ILE A 130 20.24 -5.05 22.27
C ILE A 130 19.84 -6.49 21.95
N TYR A 131 18.80 -6.97 22.60
CA TYR A 131 18.17 -8.24 22.25
C TYR A 131 17.17 -8.01 21.15
N LEU A 132 17.25 -8.80 20.09
CA LEU A 132 16.31 -8.77 18.95
C LEU A 132 15.24 -9.83 19.17
N ASP A 133 13.97 -9.45 19.00
CA ASP A 133 12.86 -10.39 19.02
C ASP A 133 12.76 -11.14 17.68
N THR A 134 11.86 -12.07 17.57
CA THR A 134 11.70 -12.96 16.41
C THR A 134 11.43 -12.20 15.11
N GLU A 135 10.54 -11.20 15.15
CA GLU A 135 10.15 -10.43 13.97
C GLU A 135 11.32 -9.64 13.38
N GLU A 136 12.17 -9.06 14.24
CA GLU A 136 13.37 -8.34 13.81
C GLU A 136 14.40 -9.29 13.18
N LEU A 137 14.57 -10.48 13.74
CA LEU A 137 15.46 -11.49 13.17
C LEU A 137 14.97 -11.99 11.82
N PHE A 138 13.66 -12.21 11.67
CA PHE A 138 13.05 -12.56 10.38
C PHE A 138 13.18 -11.43 9.37
N SER A 139 13.02 -10.18 9.79
CA SER A 139 13.15 -9.02 8.93
C SER A 139 14.59 -8.81 8.44
N VAL A 140 15.60 -9.05 9.29
CA VAL A 140 17.02 -9.01 8.88
C VAL A 140 17.30 -10.02 7.77
N TYR A 141 16.73 -11.22 7.84
CA TYR A 141 16.93 -12.27 6.83
C TYR A 141 16.02 -12.13 5.60
N GLY A 142 15.04 -11.21 5.64
CA GLY A 142 14.15 -10.94 4.53
C GLY A 142 12.88 -11.77 4.48
N TYR A 143 12.49 -12.40 5.59
CA TYR A 143 11.23 -13.14 5.64
C TYR A 143 9.98 -12.25 5.68
N ASN A 144 10.11 -11.03 6.19
CA ASN A 144 9.01 -10.06 6.33
C ASN A 144 8.94 -9.05 5.16
N GLY A 145 9.68 -9.28 4.06
CA GLY A 145 9.69 -8.43 2.87
C GLY A 145 10.86 -7.45 2.81
N ASP A 146 11.02 -6.83 1.64
CA ASP A 146 12.18 -6.00 1.32
C ASP A 146 12.23 -4.69 2.11
N LEU A 147 11.08 -4.09 2.41
CA LEU A 147 11.06 -2.83 3.16
C LEU A 147 11.54 -3.04 4.60
N HIS A 148 11.06 -4.09 5.27
CA HIS A 148 11.54 -4.46 6.60
C HIS A 148 13.06 -4.72 6.59
N SER A 149 13.55 -5.45 5.59
CA SER A 149 14.99 -5.73 5.44
C SER A 149 15.81 -4.46 5.25
N ARG A 150 15.33 -3.49 4.45
CA ARG A 150 16.04 -2.21 4.25
C ARG A 150 16.12 -1.40 5.55
N ILE A 151 15.05 -1.34 6.32
CA ILE A 151 15.02 -0.63 7.60
C ILE A 151 15.98 -1.27 8.60
N LEU A 152 15.96 -2.60 8.68
CA LEU A 152 16.91 -3.32 9.55
C LEU A 152 18.37 -3.13 9.09
N ASN A 153 18.63 -3.08 7.79
CA ASN A 153 19.97 -2.79 7.27
C ASN A 153 20.44 -1.37 7.60
N ASP A 154 19.54 -0.38 7.62
CA ASP A 154 19.84 0.97 8.12
C ASP A 154 20.24 0.91 9.60
N PHE A 155 19.47 0.20 10.44
CA PHE A 155 19.80 -0.02 11.85
C PHE A 155 21.16 -0.69 12.03
N LEU A 156 21.42 -1.80 11.34
CA LEU A 156 22.70 -2.50 11.38
C LEU A 156 23.86 -1.59 10.94
N SER A 157 23.63 -0.72 9.97
CA SER A 157 24.63 0.26 9.52
C SER A 157 24.94 1.29 10.60
N LEU A 158 23.93 1.77 11.34
CA LEU A 158 24.12 2.66 12.48
C LEU A 158 24.87 1.96 13.63
N VAL A 159 24.55 0.70 13.91
CA VAL A 159 25.27 -0.11 14.92
C VAL A 159 26.73 -0.30 14.52
N ARG A 160 27.03 -0.63 13.25
CA ARG A 160 28.41 -0.74 12.76
C ARG A 160 29.16 0.59 12.88
N GLU A 161 28.49 1.70 12.59
CA GLU A 161 29.06 3.04 12.77
C GLU A 161 29.37 3.33 14.23
N ALA A 162 28.43 3.03 15.14
CA ALA A 162 28.68 3.16 16.60
C ALA A 162 29.86 2.31 17.08
N ASN A 163 30.07 1.15 16.45
CA ASN A 163 31.09 0.17 16.79
C ASN A 163 32.43 0.39 16.08
N LYS A 164 32.59 1.41 15.23
CA LYS A 164 33.83 1.61 14.44
C LYS A 164 35.11 1.65 15.26
N ARG A 165 35.06 2.23 16.44
CA ARG A 165 36.25 2.36 17.31
C ARG A 165 36.39 1.21 18.31
N LYS A 166 35.28 0.73 18.83
CA LYS A 166 35.17 -0.33 19.82
C LYS A 166 33.79 -0.93 19.77
N LYS A 167 33.64 -2.25 20.03
CA LYS A 167 32.34 -2.92 20.11
C LYS A 167 31.57 -2.45 21.36
N TYR A 168 30.83 -1.36 21.22
CA TYR A 168 29.98 -0.79 22.25
C TYR A 168 28.58 -1.40 22.26
N ILE A 169 28.02 -1.64 21.08
CA ILE A 169 26.69 -2.19 20.93
C ILE A 169 26.81 -3.65 20.52
N GLN A 170 26.19 -4.53 21.27
CA GLN A 170 26.12 -5.96 20.97
C GLN A 170 24.68 -6.32 20.59
N LEU A 171 24.50 -7.04 19.48
CA LEU A 171 23.21 -7.56 19.06
C LEU A 171 23.15 -9.04 19.45
N LYS A 172 22.08 -9.40 20.16
CA LYS A 172 21.91 -10.77 20.67
C LYS A 172 20.45 -11.22 20.56
N TYR A 173 20.21 -12.51 20.73
CA TYR A 173 18.88 -13.09 20.94
C TYR A 173 18.93 -14.15 22.05
N LEU A 174 17.79 -14.34 22.71
CA LEU A 174 17.63 -15.20 23.86
C LEU A 174 17.06 -16.59 23.47
N ASP A 175 17.07 -17.53 24.42
CA ASP A 175 16.46 -18.85 24.29
C ASP A 175 14.98 -18.76 23.94
N GLU A 176 14.25 -17.86 24.56
CA GLU A 176 12.83 -17.62 24.30
C GLU A 176 12.58 -17.29 22.82
N THR A 177 13.38 -16.39 22.27
CA THR A 177 13.32 -16.01 20.85
C THR A 177 13.70 -17.19 19.96
N LYS A 178 14.78 -17.91 20.31
CA LYS A 178 15.23 -19.10 19.57
C LYS A 178 14.15 -20.19 19.51
N ASN A 179 13.49 -20.44 20.64
CA ASN A 179 12.41 -21.43 20.71
C ASN A 179 11.21 -21.07 19.81
N VAL A 180 10.86 -19.79 19.74
CA VAL A 180 9.82 -19.31 18.81
C VAL A 180 10.25 -19.53 17.36
N ILE A 181 11.48 -19.17 17.00
CA ILE A 181 12.04 -19.41 15.65
C ILE A 181 12.00 -20.88 15.27
N ASP A 182 12.50 -21.74 16.17
CA ASP A 182 12.50 -23.20 15.95
C ASP A 182 11.06 -23.73 15.83
N GLY A 183 10.10 -23.14 16.54
CA GLY A 183 8.67 -23.41 16.43
C GLY A 183 8.13 -23.08 15.03
N TYR A 184 8.52 -21.94 14.45
CA TYR A 184 8.14 -21.56 13.08
C TYR A 184 8.62 -22.58 12.04
N PHE A 185 9.88 -23.03 12.12
CA PHE A 185 10.39 -24.03 11.21
C PHE A 185 9.71 -25.39 11.39
N LYS A 186 9.41 -25.79 12.62
CA LYS A 186 8.61 -27.01 12.88
C LYS A 186 7.19 -26.90 12.32
N GLN A 187 6.56 -25.73 12.45
CA GLN A 187 5.24 -25.47 11.88
C GLN A 187 5.29 -25.51 10.34
N ALA A 188 6.30 -24.92 9.72
CA ALA A 188 6.50 -24.98 8.27
C ALA A 188 6.64 -26.45 7.78
N GLU A 189 7.41 -27.28 8.49
CA GLU A 189 7.51 -28.72 8.21
C GLU A 189 6.14 -29.42 8.27
N ARG A 190 5.32 -29.12 9.28
CA ARG A 190 3.96 -29.67 9.42
C ARG A 190 3.03 -29.25 8.28
N ILE A 191 3.10 -27.98 7.87
CA ILE A 191 2.28 -27.44 6.78
C ILE A 191 2.66 -28.09 5.44
N ILE A 192 3.95 -28.22 5.13
CA ILE A 192 4.44 -28.88 3.92
C ILE A 192 3.98 -30.35 3.88
N ASN A 193 4.00 -31.03 5.01
CA ASN A 193 3.49 -32.40 5.14
C ASN A 193 1.94 -32.47 5.20
N LYS A 194 1.22 -31.37 5.00
CA LYS A 194 -0.26 -31.30 5.06
C LYS A 194 -0.86 -31.68 6.42
N LEU A 195 -0.08 -31.58 7.49
CA LEU A 195 -0.52 -31.86 8.87
C LEU A 195 -1.07 -30.60 9.56
N ASP A 196 -0.84 -29.42 8.95
CA ASP A 196 -1.29 -28.13 9.45
C ASP A 196 -1.61 -27.18 8.29
N ARG A 197 -2.16 -26.00 8.59
CA ARG A 197 -2.48 -24.95 7.60
C ARG A 197 -1.67 -23.69 7.88
N PRO A 198 -1.32 -22.90 6.84
CA PRO A 198 -0.68 -21.60 7.03
C PRO A 198 -1.52 -20.68 7.94
N ASP A 199 -0.83 -19.83 8.68
CA ASP A 199 -1.43 -18.89 9.63
C ASP A 199 -1.51 -17.44 9.10
N GLY A 200 -1.13 -17.22 7.84
CA GLY A 200 -1.16 -15.93 7.17
C GLY A 200 -0.01 -14.99 7.54
N LYS A 201 0.92 -15.43 8.38
CA LYS A 201 2.08 -14.59 8.76
C LYS A 201 3.09 -14.51 7.63
N PRO A 202 3.61 -13.30 7.29
CA PRO A 202 4.53 -13.08 6.17
C PRO A 202 5.76 -13.98 6.21
N ALA A 203 6.40 -14.09 7.38
CA ALA A 203 7.56 -14.95 7.56
C ALA A 203 7.26 -16.43 7.24
N MET A 204 6.10 -16.94 7.69
CA MET A 204 5.67 -18.31 7.38
C MET A 204 5.46 -18.50 5.87
N ASN A 205 4.75 -17.58 5.23
CA ASN A 205 4.51 -17.63 3.80
C ASN A 205 5.82 -17.60 3.00
N THR A 206 6.78 -16.79 3.41
CA THR A 206 8.09 -16.70 2.77
C THR A 206 8.89 -17.99 2.96
N ILE A 207 8.91 -18.57 4.16
CA ILE A 207 9.55 -19.88 4.41
C ILE A 207 8.93 -20.96 3.52
N LEU A 208 7.60 -21.04 3.48
CA LEU A 208 6.87 -22.02 2.66
C LEU A 208 7.11 -21.83 1.15
N SER A 209 7.31 -20.60 0.69
CA SER A 209 7.63 -20.32 -0.71
C SER A 209 9.03 -20.77 -1.12
N ARG A 210 9.96 -20.89 -0.16
CA ARG A 210 11.35 -21.31 -0.37
C ARG A 210 11.57 -22.80 -0.20
N CYS A 211 10.62 -23.52 0.43
CA CYS A 211 10.78 -24.91 0.83
C CYS A 211 9.72 -25.78 0.17
N GLN A 212 10.12 -26.91 -0.42
CA GLN A 212 9.22 -27.88 -1.02
C GLN A 212 9.04 -29.13 -0.17
N ASP A 213 10.05 -29.48 0.62
CA ASP A 213 10.05 -30.63 1.49
C ASP A 213 10.69 -30.36 2.86
N LYS A 214 10.71 -31.37 3.73
CA LYS A 214 11.32 -31.28 5.07
C LYS A 214 12.83 -30.99 5.02
N GLY A 215 13.53 -31.51 4.02
CA GLY A 215 14.97 -31.29 3.85
C GLY A 215 15.27 -29.80 3.59
N ASP A 216 14.47 -29.19 2.72
CA ASP A 216 14.56 -27.76 2.43
C ASP A 216 14.33 -26.90 3.68
N VAL A 217 13.36 -27.27 4.54
CA VAL A 217 13.09 -26.54 5.79
C VAL A 217 14.27 -26.62 6.74
N LEU A 218 14.92 -27.77 6.85
CA LEU A 218 16.09 -27.95 7.70
C LEU A 218 17.29 -27.15 7.16
N GLU A 219 17.48 -27.14 5.84
CA GLU A 219 18.52 -26.36 5.17
C GLU A 219 18.29 -24.85 5.35
N GLU A 220 17.05 -24.39 5.13
CA GLU A 220 16.69 -22.98 5.29
C GLU A 220 16.87 -22.50 6.73
N ARG A 221 16.52 -23.34 7.72
CA ARG A 221 16.83 -23.06 9.14
C ARG A 221 18.33 -22.92 9.38
N GLY A 222 19.13 -23.81 8.79
CA GLY A 222 20.58 -23.75 8.89
C GLY A 222 21.15 -22.47 8.28
N LYS A 223 20.68 -22.10 7.08
CA LYS A 223 21.04 -20.85 6.40
C LYS A 223 20.67 -19.61 7.24
N PHE A 224 19.49 -19.62 7.82
CA PHE A 224 19.03 -18.52 8.70
C PHE A 224 19.98 -18.29 9.88
N TYR A 225 20.30 -19.32 10.64
CA TYR A 225 21.21 -19.18 11.80
C TYR A 225 22.65 -18.83 11.37
N ALA A 226 23.14 -19.39 10.28
CA ALA A 226 24.44 -19.01 9.72
C ALA A 226 24.49 -17.53 9.30
N PHE A 227 23.39 -17.02 8.73
CA PHE A 227 23.28 -15.60 8.38
C PHE A 227 23.27 -14.68 9.61
N LEU A 228 22.56 -15.05 10.69
CA LEU A 228 22.58 -14.28 11.94
C LEU A 228 23.99 -14.16 12.49
N GLN A 229 24.73 -15.26 12.52
CA GLN A 229 26.12 -15.29 12.97
C GLN A 229 27.02 -14.42 12.07
N ALA A 230 26.86 -14.50 10.76
CA ALA A 230 27.61 -13.67 9.80
C ALA A 230 27.25 -12.17 9.92
N SER A 231 26.07 -11.85 10.44
CA SER A 231 25.60 -10.48 10.68
C SER A 231 26.01 -9.93 12.06
N ASP A 232 26.88 -10.62 12.80
CA ASP A 232 27.32 -10.26 14.16
C ASP A 232 26.17 -10.22 15.19
N ILE A 233 25.16 -11.06 14.98
CA ILE A 233 24.01 -11.26 15.88
C ILE A 233 24.24 -12.58 16.62
N GLU A 234 24.54 -12.49 17.91
CA GLU A 234 25.00 -13.61 18.72
C GLU A 234 23.85 -14.25 19.50
N TYR A 235 23.86 -15.58 19.59
CA TYR A 235 23.02 -16.28 20.53
C TYR A 235 23.57 -16.11 21.95
N ASP A 236 22.73 -15.69 22.92
CA ASP A 236 23.11 -15.59 24.31
C ASP A 236 22.80 -16.90 25.06
N GLU A 237 23.74 -17.79 25.02
CA GLU A 237 23.65 -19.17 25.55
C GLU A 237 23.54 -19.26 27.08
N ARG A 238 23.59 -18.13 27.79
CA ARG A 238 23.59 -18.15 29.24
C ARG A 238 22.20 -18.52 29.78
N SER A 239 22.06 -19.79 30.12
CA SER A 239 20.97 -20.30 30.95
C SER A 239 21.05 -19.70 32.35
N ILE A 240 20.52 -18.49 32.53
CA ILE A 240 20.34 -17.91 33.85
C ILE A 240 19.02 -18.49 34.39
N CYS A 241 19.09 -19.19 35.52
CA CYS A 241 17.89 -19.59 36.23
C CYS A 241 17.20 -18.32 36.73
N VAL A 242 16.06 -17.98 36.10
CA VAL A 242 15.32 -16.74 36.40
C VAL A 242 14.80 -16.77 37.83
N ASP A 243 14.49 -17.97 38.35
CA ASP A 243 13.93 -18.15 39.69
C ASP A 243 14.92 -17.75 40.81
N ASP A 244 16.21 -17.86 40.54
CA ASP A 244 17.28 -17.50 41.49
C ASP A 244 17.75 -16.04 41.33
N MET A 245 17.11 -15.24 40.44
CA MET A 245 17.54 -13.88 40.20
C MET A 245 16.95 -12.88 41.20
N ASN A 246 17.80 -12.05 41.78
CA ASN A 246 17.34 -10.79 42.39
C ASN A 246 16.66 -9.92 41.31
N GLY A 247 15.38 -9.62 41.49
CA GLY A 247 14.60 -8.83 40.53
C GLY A 247 13.83 -9.67 39.49
N ASN A 248 13.48 -10.91 39.81
CA ASN A 248 12.56 -11.72 39.02
C ASN A 248 11.19 -11.01 38.90
N LEU A 249 10.77 -10.75 37.68
CA LEU A 249 9.49 -10.13 37.37
C LEU A 249 8.38 -11.16 37.09
N GLN A 250 8.73 -12.43 36.99
CA GLN A 250 7.82 -13.55 36.73
C GLN A 250 7.13 -13.96 38.04
N THR A 251 6.29 -13.10 38.59
CA THR A 251 5.50 -13.34 39.78
C THR A 251 4.02 -13.49 39.43
N THR A 252 3.25 -14.25 40.24
CA THR A 252 1.80 -14.40 40.06
C THR A 252 1.10 -13.05 40.07
N ASP A 253 1.49 -12.17 40.99
CA ASP A 253 0.90 -10.83 41.13
C ASP A 253 1.07 -9.98 39.86
N ASN A 254 2.25 -10.04 39.22
CA ASN A 254 2.52 -9.34 37.97
C ASN A 254 1.71 -9.94 36.80
N LEU A 255 1.60 -11.26 36.74
CA LEU A 255 0.83 -11.96 35.73
C LEU A 255 -0.65 -11.56 35.80
N ASP A 256 -1.26 -11.66 36.99
CA ASP A 256 -2.66 -11.35 37.23
C ASP A 256 -2.99 -9.88 36.94
N ALA A 257 -2.11 -8.96 37.38
CA ALA A 257 -2.26 -7.54 37.11
C ALA A 257 -2.21 -7.22 35.61
N ILE A 258 -1.26 -7.79 34.88
CA ILE A 258 -1.12 -7.57 33.42
C ILE A 258 -2.31 -8.17 32.67
N GLN A 259 -2.79 -9.37 33.04
CA GLN A 259 -3.96 -9.99 32.43
C GLN A 259 -5.21 -9.15 32.62
N THR A 260 -5.42 -8.63 33.85
CA THR A 260 -6.57 -7.78 34.17
C THR A 260 -6.55 -6.49 33.34
N ASP A 261 -5.41 -5.82 33.27
CA ASP A 261 -5.28 -4.57 32.52
C ASP A 261 -5.35 -4.79 31.00
N ALA A 262 -4.83 -5.90 30.48
CA ALA A 262 -4.97 -6.29 29.09
C ALA A 262 -6.44 -6.49 28.69
N ALA A 263 -7.20 -7.20 29.52
CA ALA A 263 -8.63 -7.42 29.30
C ALA A 263 -9.42 -6.09 29.30
N SER A 264 -9.06 -5.15 30.17
CA SER A 264 -9.68 -3.82 30.23
C SER A 264 -9.35 -2.95 29.01
N SER A 265 -8.20 -3.17 28.39
CA SER A 265 -7.69 -2.42 27.23
C SER A 265 -8.07 -3.03 25.88
N SER A 266 -8.97 -4.03 25.86
CA SER A 266 -9.35 -4.77 24.65
C SER A 266 -8.15 -5.43 23.90
N LEU A 267 -7.05 -5.68 24.61
CA LEU A 267 -5.89 -6.37 24.10
C LEU A 267 -6.01 -7.88 24.40
N THR A 268 -6.06 -8.69 23.36
CA THR A 268 -6.02 -10.15 23.51
C THR A 268 -4.56 -10.59 23.63
N ILE A 269 -4.10 -10.85 24.86
CA ILE A 269 -2.74 -11.35 25.14
C ILE A 269 -2.88 -12.73 25.80
N SER A 270 -2.17 -13.72 25.28
CA SER A 270 -2.12 -15.05 25.88
C SER A 270 -1.28 -15.04 27.16
N GLU A 271 -1.64 -15.89 28.11
CA GLU A 271 -0.82 -16.08 29.32
C GLU A 271 0.61 -16.50 28.98
N GLU A 272 0.78 -17.35 27.96
CA GLU A 272 2.08 -17.80 27.48
C GLU A 272 2.95 -16.63 27.01
N ASP A 273 2.37 -15.64 26.30
CA ASP A 273 3.09 -14.46 25.87
C ASP A 273 3.50 -13.57 27.06
N ILE A 274 2.62 -13.39 28.05
CA ILE A 274 2.95 -12.63 29.25
C ILE A 274 4.11 -13.29 29.97
N VAL A 275 4.05 -14.59 30.22
CA VAL A 275 5.11 -15.36 30.89
C VAL A 275 6.42 -15.28 30.11
N LYS A 276 6.39 -15.44 28.79
CA LYS A 276 7.56 -15.29 27.91
C LYS A 276 8.23 -13.94 28.10
N TYR A 277 7.48 -12.85 28.01
CA TYR A 277 8.08 -11.52 28.11
C TYR A 277 8.49 -11.14 29.53
N LEU A 278 7.76 -11.57 30.55
CA LEU A 278 8.20 -11.41 31.95
C LEU A 278 9.55 -12.10 32.20
N ARG A 279 9.76 -13.28 31.60
CA ARG A 279 11.04 -14.00 31.69
C ARG A 279 12.15 -13.23 30.97
N ILE A 280 11.92 -12.75 29.74
CA ILE A 280 12.87 -11.90 29.01
C ILE A 280 13.23 -10.65 29.84
N PHE A 281 12.23 -9.98 30.40
CA PHE A 281 12.44 -8.76 31.19
C PHE A 281 13.15 -9.04 32.52
N SER A 282 12.93 -10.20 33.13
CA SER A 282 13.71 -10.63 34.30
C SER A 282 15.20 -10.78 33.97
N ILE A 283 15.51 -11.40 32.81
CA ILE A 283 16.89 -11.52 32.32
C ILE A 283 17.52 -10.12 32.09
N ILE A 284 16.80 -9.23 31.43
CA ILE A 284 17.24 -7.86 31.17
C ILE A 284 17.44 -7.11 32.47
N ASN A 285 16.51 -7.22 33.43
CA ASN A 285 16.59 -6.60 34.74
C ASN A 285 17.86 -7.08 35.53
N GLY A 286 18.08 -8.39 35.55
CA GLY A 286 19.26 -8.97 36.15
C GLY A 286 20.56 -8.48 35.51
N LYS A 287 20.61 -8.31 34.18
CA LYS A 287 21.78 -7.75 33.47
C LYS A 287 21.98 -6.26 33.73
N ARG A 288 20.90 -5.49 33.94
CA ARG A 288 20.96 -4.10 34.38
C ARG A 288 21.48 -3.96 35.82
N ARG A 289 21.58 -5.05 36.58
CA ARG A 289 22.05 -5.10 37.97
C ARG A 289 21.34 -4.09 38.87
N SER A 290 20.07 -3.92 38.72
CA SER A 290 19.26 -2.90 39.42
C SER A 290 19.77 -1.45 39.26
N ILE A 291 20.63 -1.18 38.28
CA ILE A 291 21.06 0.18 37.95
C ILE A 291 19.99 0.77 37.02
N HIS A 292 19.12 1.54 37.61
CA HIS A 292 18.03 2.21 36.91
C HIS A 292 18.55 3.45 36.19
N LYS A 293 18.38 3.49 34.88
CA LYS A 293 18.76 4.62 34.01
C LYS A 293 17.55 5.05 33.18
N SER A 294 17.38 6.34 33.04
CA SER A 294 16.22 6.95 32.36
C SER A 294 16.38 7.03 30.82
N SER A 295 17.57 6.76 30.27
CA SER A 295 17.80 6.91 28.83
C SER A 295 18.25 5.62 28.15
N PHE A 296 17.93 5.49 26.88
CA PHE A 296 18.30 4.39 25.99
C PHE A 296 19.82 4.18 25.94
N GLU A 297 20.60 5.24 25.89
CA GLU A 297 22.04 5.20 25.78
C GLU A 297 22.71 4.62 27.05
N LYS A 298 22.02 4.70 28.18
CA LYS A 298 22.57 4.31 29.48
C LYS A 298 21.91 3.06 30.07
N CYS A 299 20.86 2.52 29.40
CA CYS A 299 20.08 1.42 29.97
C CYS A 299 20.80 0.07 30.01
N GLN A 300 21.98 -0.04 29.41
CA GLN A 300 22.87 -1.22 29.35
C GLN A 300 22.27 -2.41 28.56
N CYS A 301 21.00 -2.67 28.67
CA CYS A 301 20.34 -3.82 28.04
C CYS A 301 18.87 -3.51 27.73
N VAL A 302 18.40 -3.89 26.56
CA VAL A 302 17.01 -3.65 26.11
C VAL A 302 16.59 -4.69 25.10
N LEU A 303 15.29 -5.05 25.09
CA LEU A 303 14.66 -5.82 24.00
C LEU A 303 14.20 -4.85 22.91
N LEU A 304 14.47 -5.18 21.67
CA LEU A 304 13.97 -4.49 20.51
C LEU A 304 12.88 -5.36 19.88
N SER A 305 11.65 -4.85 19.83
CA SER A 305 10.49 -5.54 19.33
C SER A 305 9.44 -4.56 18.81
N GLU A 306 8.91 -4.82 17.62
CA GLU A 306 7.79 -4.07 17.03
C GLU A 306 6.43 -4.54 17.57
N SER A 307 6.38 -5.68 18.25
CA SER A 307 5.14 -6.20 18.84
C SER A 307 4.57 -5.26 19.90
N SER A 308 3.26 -5.11 19.90
CA SER A 308 2.54 -4.34 20.93
C SER A 308 2.58 -4.99 22.30
N ILE A 309 2.73 -6.30 22.37
CA ILE A 309 2.69 -7.08 23.61
C ILE A 309 3.86 -6.72 24.55
N PRO A 310 5.13 -6.87 24.18
CA PRO A 310 6.23 -6.51 25.06
C PRO A 310 6.25 -5.01 25.38
N LYS A 311 5.78 -4.16 24.47
CA LYS A 311 5.63 -2.72 24.69
C LYS A 311 4.59 -2.42 25.77
N PHE A 312 3.44 -3.10 25.76
CA PHE A 312 2.41 -2.99 26.80
C PHE A 312 2.96 -3.47 28.15
N ILE A 313 3.50 -4.69 28.20
CA ILE A 313 4.00 -5.30 29.44
C ILE A 313 5.14 -4.45 30.05
N SER A 314 6.09 -3.99 29.24
CA SER A 314 7.24 -3.20 29.76
C SER A 314 6.87 -1.83 30.29
N ARG A 315 5.69 -1.31 29.95
CA ARG A 315 5.16 -0.02 30.42
C ARG A 315 4.17 -0.18 31.58
N HIS A 316 3.75 -1.41 31.86
CA HIS A 316 2.81 -1.69 32.93
C HIS A 316 3.35 -1.22 34.28
N SER A 317 2.50 -0.67 35.15
CA SER A 317 2.88 -0.08 36.44
C SER A 317 3.54 -1.06 37.39
N SER A 318 3.17 -2.35 37.34
CA SER A 318 3.79 -3.41 38.15
C SER A 318 5.20 -3.80 37.68
N ILE A 319 5.57 -3.44 36.46
CA ILE A 319 6.86 -3.82 35.84
C ILE A 319 7.83 -2.65 35.80
N ARG A 320 7.35 -1.46 35.46
CA ARG A 320 8.16 -0.26 35.30
C ARG A 320 8.26 0.51 36.61
N GLU A 321 9.45 0.62 37.15
CA GLU A 321 9.72 1.42 38.33
C GLU A 321 10.10 2.87 37.95
N GLY A 322 9.28 3.82 38.34
CA GLY A 322 9.57 5.25 38.23
C GLY A 322 9.92 5.74 36.83
N THR A 323 11.04 6.47 36.71
CA THR A 323 11.52 7.05 35.43
C THR A 323 12.48 6.14 34.66
N ASN A 324 12.60 4.87 35.03
CA ASN A 324 13.52 3.93 34.41
C ASN A 324 13.18 3.72 32.94
N PHE A 325 14.20 3.54 32.10
CA PHE A 325 13.99 3.18 30.71
C PHE A 325 13.29 1.81 30.60
N THR A 326 12.31 1.70 29.74
CA THR A 326 11.51 0.49 29.54
C THR A 326 12.37 -0.72 29.17
N TYR A 327 11.91 -1.94 29.47
CA TYR A 327 12.63 -3.16 29.10
C TYR A 327 12.57 -3.46 27.61
N SER A 328 11.54 -2.94 26.93
CA SER A 328 11.36 -3.07 25.48
C SER A 328 11.24 -1.71 24.80
N THR A 329 11.74 -1.60 23.58
CA THR A 329 11.64 -0.43 22.72
C THR A 329 11.43 -0.84 21.27
N THR A 330 11.00 0.10 20.41
CA THR A 330 10.79 -0.14 18.99
C THR A 330 12.05 0.13 18.16
N MET A 331 12.11 -0.45 16.96
CA MET A 331 13.17 -0.23 15.99
C MET A 331 13.28 1.26 15.63
N ASP A 332 12.13 1.89 15.37
CA ASP A 332 12.04 3.31 14.98
C ASP A 332 12.64 4.24 16.05
N TYR A 333 12.37 3.95 17.33
CA TYR A 333 12.97 4.69 18.44
C TYR A 333 14.49 4.47 18.50
N ALA A 334 14.94 3.22 18.41
CA ALA A 334 16.36 2.89 18.46
C ALA A 334 17.14 3.54 17.30
N ILE A 335 16.60 3.48 16.07
CA ILE A 335 17.18 4.13 14.89
C ILE A 335 17.26 5.65 15.10
N SER A 336 16.17 6.27 15.55
CA SER A 336 16.10 7.72 15.78
C SER A 336 17.15 8.17 16.79
N ARG A 337 17.34 7.39 17.87
CA ARG A 337 18.36 7.67 18.90
C ARG A 337 19.79 7.50 18.38
N LEU A 338 20.07 6.41 17.67
CA LEU A 338 21.38 6.16 17.06
C LEU A 338 21.71 7.22 16.01
N TRP A 339 20.75 7.53 15.13
CA TRP A 339 20.90 8.52 14.08
C TRP A 339 21.21 9.91 14.65
N PHE A 340 20.43 10.35 15.65
CA PHE A 340 20.69 11.61 16.36
C PHE A 340 22.07 11.60 17.03
N ARG A 341 22.42 10.55 17.79
CA ARG A 341 23.69 10.45 18.51
C ARG A 341 24.92 10.42 17.60
N LEU A 342 24.79 9.81 16.42
CA LEU A 342 25.89 9.71 15.45
C LEU A 342 25.96 10.92 14.48
N HIS A 343 25.19 11.97 14.72
CA HIS A 343 25.15 13.19 13.87
C HIS A 343 24.85 12.91 12.39
N LYS A 344 23.99 11.94 12.08
CA LYS A 344 23.72 11.59 10.69
C LYS A 344 22.75 12.54 9.96
N GLY A 345 22.00 13.42 10.69
CA GLY A 345 20.91 14.23 10.15
C GLY A 345 21.30 15.57 9.53
N ILE A 346 22.40 16.14 9.90
CA ILE A 346 22.67 17.55 9.57
C ILE A 346 23.28 17.74 8.17
N MET A 347 23.69 16.67 7.46
CA MET A 347 24.52 16.79 6.24
C MET A 347 24.20 15.81 5.09
N ARG A 348 23.04 15.18 4.99
CA ARG A 348 22.78 14.23 3.90
C ARG A 348 21.59 14.60 3.03
N ASN A 349 21.80 14.55 1.70
CA ASN A 349 20.80 14.79 0.67
C ASN A 349 19.81 13.63 0.46
N GLN A 350 19.80 12.58 1.29
CA GLN A 350 18.89 11.45 1.16
C GLN A 350 18.43 10.95 2.54
N THR A 351 17.14 10.95 2.75
CA THR A 351 16.50 10.36 3.94
C THR A 351 16.69 8.83 3.91
N PRO A 352 17.23 8.21 4.97
CA PRO A 352 17.28 6.74 5.06
C PRO A 352 15.89 6.12 4.96
N ALA A 353 15.81 4.88 4.45
CA ALA A 353 14.54 4.17 4.31
C ALA A 353 13.79 4.03 5.66
N SER A 354 14.54 3.88 6.74
CA SER A 354 14.04 3.80 8.12
C SER A 354 13.43 5.09 8.66
N LEU A 355 13.83 6.24 8.14
CA LEU A 355 13.30 7.55 8.54
C LEU A 355 12.28 8.10 7.56
N ASP A 356 12.12 7.49 6.40
CA ASP A 356 11.13 7.89 5.40
C ASP A 356 9.72 7.70 5.93
N VAL A 357 8.93 8.77 5.85
CA VAL A 357 7.57 8.81 6.38
C VAL A 357 6.64 7.88 5.61
N MET A 358 6.82 7.76 4.29
CA MET A 358 5.99 6.89 3.46
C MET A 358 6.24 5.41 3.76
N ASN A 359 7.49 5.03 3.97
CA ASN A 359 7.84 3.67 4.40
C ASN A 359 7.18 3.33 5.75
N ARG A 360 7.17 4.30 6.68
CA ARG A 360 6.49 4.12 7.97
C ARG A 360 4.99 3.90 7.80
N VAL A 361 4.33 4.68 6.95
CA VAL A 361 2.90 4.52 6.66
C VAL A 361 2.60 3.12 6.14
N LYS A 362 3.39 2.65 5.18
CA LYS A 362 3.25 1.31 4.60
C LYS A 362 3.42 0.23 5.66
N LEU A 363 4.38 0.38 6.57
CA LEU A 363 4.58 -0.55 7.69
C LEU A 363 3.39 -0.58 8.65
N VAL A 364 2.89 0.59 9.05
CA VAL A 364 1.74 0.69 9.95
C VAL A 364 0.50 0.03 9.32
N MET A 365 0.22 0.33 8.05
CA MET A 365 -0.91 -0.26 7.33
C MET A 365 -0.75 -1.77 7.18
N THR A 366 0.45 -2.26 6.86
CA THR A 366 0.72 -3.69 6.78
C THR A 366 0.52 -4.38 8.13
N SER A 367 0.98 -3.77 9.21
CA SER A 367 0.78 -4.30 10.57
C SER A 367 -0.70 -4.42 10.94
N LEU A 368 -1.50 -3.39 10.64
CA LEU A 368 -2.95 -3.42 10.85
C LEU A 368 -3.64 -4.49 10.00
N LEU A 369 -3.23 -4.59 8.74
CA LEU A 369 -3.76 -5.57 7.80
C LEU A 369 -3.44 -7.00 8.25
N HIS A 370 -2.19 -7.30 8.63
CA HIS A 370 -1.78 -8.62 9.10
C HIS A 370 -2.53 -9.02 10.37
N ARG A 371 -2.73 -8.09 11.30
CA ARG A 371 -3.54 -8.36 12.49
C ARG A 371 -4.96 -8.75 12.10
N SER A 372 -5.59 -7.98 11.21
CA SER A 372 -6.95 -8.29 10.72
C SER A 372 -7.01 -9.64 9.98
N VAL A 373 -5.98 -10.00 9.22
CA VAL A 373 -5.86 -11.30 8.54
C VAL A 373 -5.78 -12.44 9.57
N VAL A 374 -4.91 -12.31 10.57
CA VAL A 374 -4.74 -13.34 11.62
C VAL A 374 -6.02 -13.53 12.41
N ASP A 375 -6.66 -12.44 12.85
CA ASP A 375 -7.93 -12.49 13.61
C ASP A 375 -9.02 -13.24 12.81
N LYS A 376 -9.12 -12.99 11.49
CA LYS A 376 -10.08 -13.68 10.62
C LYS A 376 -9.72 -15.15 10.39
N TYR A 377 -8.44 -15.50 10.31
CA TYR A 377 -8.03 -16.90 10.23
C TYR A 377 -8.36 -17.66 11.53
N ASP A 378 -8.15 -17.05 12.68
CA ASP A 378 -8.49 -17.66 13.98
C ASP A 378 -10.00 -17.83 14.12
N GLU A 379 -10.80 -16.84 13.68
CA GLU A 379 -12.25 -16.99 13.60
C GLU A 379 -12.67 -18.15 12.67
N LEU A 380 -12.03 -18.27 11.50
CA LEU A 380 -12.31 -19.35 10.55
C LEU A 380 -11.94 -20.73 11.10
N ARG A 381 -10.96 -20.83 12.00
CA ARG A 381 -10.59 -22.07 12.69
C ARG A 381 -11.58 -22.46 13.78
N THR A 382 -12.11 -21.48 14.51
CA THR A 382 -12.99 -21.72 15.67
C THR A 382 -14.44 -21.94 15.27
N LYS A 383 -14.93 -21.31 14.20
CA LYS A 383 -16.30 -21.46 13.71
C LYS A 383 -16.46 -22.66 12.77
N SER A 384 -17.62 -23.31 12.87
CA SER A 384 -17.97 -24.45 12.01
C SER A 384 -18.55 -23.94 10.69
N TYR A 385 -17.78 -24.05 9.62
CA TYR A 385 -18.21 -23.81 8.24
C TYR A 385 -18.14 -25.11 7.44
N ASP A 386 -18.95 -25.24 6.40
CA ASP A 386 -18.78 -26.30 5.39
C ASP A 386 -17.45 -26.10 4.63
N ASP A 387 -16.89 -27.18 4.11
CA ASP A 387 -15.55 -27.15 3.51
C ASP A 387 -15.43 -26.22 2.30
N ASP A 388 -16.47 -26.14 1.46
CA ASP A 388 -16.47 -25.26 0.28
C ASP A 388 -16.49 -23.78 0.69
N THR A 389 -17.35 -23.43 1.65
CA THR A 389 -17.42 -22.07 2.22
C THR A 389 -16.11 -21.70 2.89
N ARG A 390 -15.51 -22.62 3.66
CA ARG A 390 -14.23 -22.40 4.32
C ARG A 390 -13.10 -22.14 3.34
N ILE A 391 -13.01 -22.93 2.25
CA ILE A 391 -12.01 -22.73 1.19
C ILE A 391 -12.20 -21.38 0.51
N HIS A 392 -13.45 -21.00 0.23
CA HIS A 392 -13.75 -19.71 -0.41
C HIS A 392 -13.28 -18.54 0.47
N ILE A 393 -13.67 -18.54 1.73
CA ILE A 393 -13.29 -17.48 2.68
C ILE A 393 -11.77 -17.45 2.88
N TYR A 394 -11.12 -18.61 2.98
CA TYR A 394 -9.67 -18.71 3.08
C TYR A 394 -8.97 -18.03 1.91
N ASN A 395 -9.42 -18.28 0.68
CA ASN A 395 -8.85 -17.65 -0.52
C ASN A 395 -9.09 -16.15 -0.54
N GLU A 396 -10.21 -15.68 -0.02
CA GLU A 396 -10.52 -14.25 0.10
C GLU A 396 -9.58 -13.55 1.09
N ILE A 397 -9.40 -14.10 2.28
CA ILE A 397 -8.48 -13.56 3.29
C ILE A 397 -7.05 -13.57 2.75
N ARG A 398 -6.65 -14.65 2.07
CA ARG A 398 -5.31 -14.77 1.48
C ARG A 398 -4.99 -13.69 0.45
N ALA A 399 -5.98 -13.14 -0.23
CA ALA A 399 -5.78 -12.04 -1.18
C ALA A 399 -5.25 -10.75 -0.51
N TYR A 400 -5.39 -10.64 0.82
CA TYR A 400 -4.87 -9.53 1.62
C TYR A 400 -3.55 -9.83 2.34
N GLU A 401 -2.96 -11.01 2.13
CA GLU A 401 -1.60 -11.33 2.57
C GLU A 401 -0.60 -10.64 1.64
N MET A 402 -0.22 -9.42 1.95
CA MET A 402 0.67 -8.62 1.10
C MET A 402 1.81 -7.99 1.90
N HIS A 403 2.89 -7.65 1.20
CA HIS A 403 4.03 -6.96 1.78
C HIS A 403 3.80 -5.43 1.84
N PRO A 404 4.56 -4.70 2.68
CA PRO A 404 4.45 -3.24 2.76
C PRO A 404 4.64 -2.53 1.42
N GLU A 405 5.46 -3.10 0.53
CA GLU A 405 5.74 -2.57 -0.80
C GLU A 405 4.51 -2.55 -1.71
N ASP A 406 3.58 -3.47 -1.48
CA ASP A 406 2.37 -3.63 -2.28
C ASP A 406 1.27 -2.62 -1.91
N ILE A 407 1.42 -1.91 -0.78
CA ILE A 407 0.47 -0.89 -0.32
C ILE A 407 0.70 0.41 -1.10
N THR A 408 -0.35 0.85 -1.79
CA THR A 408 -0.36 2.02 -2.66
C THR A 408 -1.65 2.82 -2.48
N ASP A 409 -1.70 4.06 -2.97
CA ASP A 409 -2.92 4.87 -3.02
C ASP A 409 -4.08 4.16 -3.76
N ALA A 410 -3.76 3.31 -4.74
CA ALA A 410 -4.77 2.62 -5.55
C ALA A 410 -5.54 1.52 -4.80
N ASN A 411 -4.94 0.89 -3.79
CA ASN A 411 -5.54 -0.23 -3.05
C ASN A 411 -5.82 0.06 -1.57
N ILE A 412 -5.48 1.26 -1.10
CA ILE A 412 -5.63 1.61 0.32
C ILE A 412 -7.09 1.55 0.81
N ASP A 413 -8.05 1.94 -0.03
CA ASP A 413 -9.47 1.91 0.33
C ASP A 413 -9.99 0.49 0.53
N ASP A 414 -9.57 -0.44 -0.33
CA ASP A 414 -9.90 -1.87 -0.21
C ASP A 414 -9.26 -2.47 1.05
N ILE A 415 -8.02 -2.09 1.35
CA ILE A 415 -7.30 -2.54 2.56
C ILE A 415 -7.99 -2.03 3.82
N VAL A 416 -8.33 -0.74 3.87
CA VAL A 416 -9.04 -0.16 5.02
C VAL A 416 -10.41 -0.80 5.19
N GLY A 417 -11.17 -0.97 4.10
CA GLY A 417 -12.45 -1.67 4.13
C GLY A 417 -12.31 -3.09 4.72
N PHE A 418 -11.28 -3.84 4.32
CA PHE A 418 -11.02 -5.17 4.89
C PHE A 418 -10.65 -5.12 6.39
N ILE A 419 -9.86 -4.13 6.83
CA ILE A 419 -9.48 -3.94 8.24
C ILE A 419 -10.71 -3.60 9.09
N GLU A 420 -11.62 -2.76 8.59
CA GLU A 420 -12.82 -2.31 9.29
C GLU A 420 -13.86 -3.43 9.47
N ILE A 421 -13.84 -4.44 8.60
CA ILE A 421 -14.69 -5.64 8.76
C ILE A 421 -14.22 -6.46 9.95
N LYS A 422 -15.03 -6.54 10.99
CA LYS A 422 -14.66 -7.18 12.25
C LYS A 422 -14.77 -8.71 12.24
N ASP A 423 -15.67 -9.28 11.45
CA ASP A 423 -15.94 -10.71 11.43
C ASP A 423 -16.06 -11.29 10.01
N VAL A 424 -15.81 -12.58 9.90
CA VAL A 424 -15.81 -13.33 8.63
C VAL A 424 -17.18 -13.35 7.96
N GLU A 425 -18.26 -13.35 8.73
CA GLU A 425 -19.62 -13.39 8.18
C GLU A 425 -20.00 -12.06 7.51
N THR A 426 -19.58 -10.94 8.08
CA THR A 426 -19.73 -9.62 7.46
C THR A 426 -18.91 -9.53 6.17
N LEU A 427 -17.67 -10.01 6.18
CA LEU A 427 -16.84 -10.09 4.96
C LEU A 427 -17.55 -10.87 3.85
N ARG A 428 -18.12 -12.03 4.18
CA ARG A 428 -18.86 -12.86 3.24
C ARG A 428 -20.08 -12.13 2.67
N ARG A 429 -20.83 -11.43 3.50
CA ARG A 429 -22.05 -10.70 3.10
C ARG A 429 -21.71 -9.56 2.15
N GLU A 430 -20.75 -8.73 2.49
CA GLU A 430 -20.32 -7.60 1.66
C GLU A 430 -19.80 -8.05 0.31
N LYS A 431 -18.99 -9.13 0.29
CA LYS A 431 -18.51 -9.69 -0.98
C LYS A 431 -19.64 -10.25 -1.84
N ALA A 432 -20.62 -10.93 -1.25
CA ALA A 432 -21.78 -11.43 -1.97
C ALA A 432 -22.60 -10.28 -2.59
N GLU A 433 -22.80 -9.20 -1.86
CA GLU A 433 -23.47 -7.99 -2.36
C GLU A 433 -22.71 -7.33 -3.52
N LEU A 434 -21.38 -7.20 -3.40
CA LEU A 434 -20.53 -6.67 -4.47
C LEU A 434 -20.56 -7.54 -5.72
N GLN A 435 -20.53 -8.88 -5.57
CA GLN A 435 -20.65 -9.82 -6.70
C GLN A 435 -22.01 -9.70 -7.38
N GLU A 436 -23.09 -9.55 -6.62
CA GLU A 436 -24.43 -9.34 -7.18
C GLU A 436 -24.51 -8.00 -7.94
N GLN A 437 -23.97 -6.92 -7.38
CA GLN A 437 -23.90 -5.62 -8.07
C GLN A 437 -23.06 -5.69 -9.35
N ALA A 438 -21.91 -6.35 -9.33
CA ALA A 438 -21.07 -6.57 -10.50
C ALA A 438 -21.78 -7.39 -11.57
N SER A 439 -22.53 -8.44 -11.18
CA SER A 439 -23.32 -9.25 -12.10
C SER A 439 -24.45 -8.45 -12.76
N ARG A 440 -25.17 -7.61 -11.98
CA ARG A 440 -26.18 -6.67 -12.50
C ARG A 440 -25.57 -5.66 -13.46
N GLY A 441 -24.40 -5.12 -13.13
CA GLY A 441 -23.63 -4.22 -14.01
C GLY A 441 -23.23 -4.87 -15.32
N ASN A 442 -22.74 -6.11 -15.29
CA ASN A 442 -22.38 -6.87 -16.50
C ASN A 442 -23.61 -7.18 -17.39
N ILE A 443 -24.75 -7.51 -16.78
CA ILE A 443 -26.00 -7.71 -17.52
C ILE A 443 -26.43 -6.41 -18.22
N ALA A 444 -26.39 -5.28 -17.52
CA ALA A 444 -26.70 -3.96 -18.09
C ALA A 444 -25.77 -3.59 -19.25
N ILE A 445 -24.47 -3.86 -19.14
CA ILE A 445 -23.49 -3.65 -20.22
C ILE A 445 -23.82 -4.55 -21.43
N MET A 446 -24.16 -5.82 -21.21
CA MET A 446 -24.55 -6.72 -22.29
C MET A 446 -25.83 -6.25 -23.00
N GLU A 447 -26.82 -5.79 -22.26
CA GLU A 447 -28.06 -5.24 -22.83
C GLU A 447 -27.80 -3.97 -23.65
N LEU A 448 -26.96 -3.07 -23.14
CA LEU A 448 -26.52 -1.86 -23.85
C LEU A 448 -25.79 -2.20 -25.15
N GLN A 449 -24.94 -3.22 -25.14
CA GLN A 449 -24.26 -3.72 -26.33
C GLN A 449 -25.26 -4.34 -27.32
N LYS A 450 -26.23 -5.11 -26.84
CA LYS A 450 -27.32 -5.66 -27.69
C LYS A 450 -28.16 -4.55 -28.34
N MET A 451 -28.54 -3.53 -27.57
CA MET A 451 -29.27 -2.36 -28.11
C MET A 451 -28.45 -1.61 -29.17
N LYS A 452 -27.15 -1.34 -28.89
CA LYS A 452 -26.26 -0.71 -29.88
C LYS A 452 -26.10 -1.55 -31.17
N ARG A 453 -26.04 -2.87 -31.05
CA ARG A 453 -26.01 -3.77 -32.23
C ARG A 453 -27.32 -3.69 -33.03
N LYS A 454 -28.49 -3.73 -32.39
CA LYS A 454 -29.80 -3.57 -33.04
C LYS A 454 -29.92 -2.22 -33.76
N GLN A 455 -29.59 -1.12 -33.09
CA GLN A 455 -29.58 0.22 -33.70
C GLN A 455 -28.67 0.29 -34.95
N ARG A 456 -27.47 -0.28 -34.88
CA ARG A 456 -26.55 -0.33 -36.03
C ARG A 456 -27.14 -1.16 -37.19
N GLN A 457 -27.89 -2.22 -36.90
CA GLN A 457 -28.52 -3.08 -37.88
C GLN A 457 -29.72 -2.37 -38.54
N ASP A 458 -30.57 -1.70 -37.75
CA ASP A 458 -31.70 -0.90 -38.24
C ASP A 458 -31.21 0.26 -39.13
N VAL A 459 -30.14 0.94 -38.74
CA VAL A 459 -29.52 1.98 -39.59
C VAL A 459 -29.02 1.40 -40.90
N LYS A 460 -28.33 0.24 -40.88
CA LYS A 460 -27.86 -0.44 -42.09
C LYS A 460 -29.03 -0.81 -43.01
N ASP A 461 -30.12 -1.31 -42.47
CA ASP A 461 -31.28 -1.72 -43.26
C ASP A 461 -32.07 -0.52 -43.83
N LYS A 462 -32.21 0.57 -43.05
CA LYS A 462 -32.73 1.85 -43.54
C LYS A 462 -31.90 2.41 -44.70
N VAL A 463 -30.55 2.38 -44.55
CA VAL A 463 -29.65 2.81 -45.64
C VAL A 463 -29.76 1.91 -46.85
N LYS A 464 -29.81 0.58 -46.69
CA LYS A 464 -29.99 -0.37 -47.79
C LYS A 464 -31.30 -0.13 -48.55
N ARG A 465 -32.44 0.09 -47.86
CA ARG A 465 -33.75 0.39 -48.48
C ARG A 465 -33.70 1.68 -49.29
N LYS A 466 -33.13 2.76 -48.73
CA LYS A 466 -33.00 4.06 -49.43
C LYS A 466 -32.07 3.98 -50.65
N VAL A 467 -30.95 3.26 -50.54
CA VAL A 467 -30.05 3.03 -51.66
C VAL A 467 -30.73 2.21 -52.76
N ARG A 468 -31.52 1.17 -52.43
CA ARG A 468 -32.29 0.38 -53.38
C ARG A 468 -33.30 1.22 -54.14
N ASN A 469 -34.03 2.11 -53.45
CA ASN A 469 -34.96 3.01 -54.06
C ASN A 469 -34.28 4.05 -54.98
N CYS A 470 -33.11 4.51 -54.64
CA CYS A 470 -32.32 5.40 -55.47
C CYS A 470 -31.83 4.72 -56.76
N ILE A 471 -31.46 3.45 -56.66
CA ILE A 471 -31.09 2.63 -57.82
C ILE A 471 -32.31 2.41 -58.74
N LYS A 472 -33.49 2.09 -58.20
CA LYS A 472 -34.74 1.95 -59.00
C LYS A 472 -35.05 3.24 -59.72
N ARG A 473 -34.95 4.41 -59.08
CA ARG A 473 -35.18 5.72 -59.75
C ARG A 473 -34.20 6.00 -60.87
N PHE A 474 -32.93 5.60 -60.66
CA PHE A 474 -31.89 5.72 -61.69
C PHE A 474 -32.20 4.90 -62.91
N TYR A 475 -32.66 3.64 -62.78
CA TYR A 475 -33.04 2.81 -63.90
C TYR A 475 -34.27 3.37 -64.62
N LEU A 476 -35.28 3.87 -63.91
CA LEU A 476 -36.43 4.50 -64.46
C LEU A 476 -36.09 5.74 -65.30
N LEU A 477 -35.14 6.54 -64.82
CA LEU A 477 -34.64 7.72 -65.55
C LEU A 477 -33.84 7.34 -66.79
N CYS A 478 -33.11 6.24 -66.78
CA CYS A 478 -32.44 5.70 -67.95
C CYS A 478 -33.41 5.22 -68.99
N VAL A 479 -34.48 4.55 -68.58
CA VAL A 479 -35.56 4.11 -69.51
C VAL A 479 -36.23 5.32 -70.16
N LEU A 480 -36.55 6.38 -69.41
CA LEU A 480 -37.16 7.61 -69.95
C LEU A 480 -36.22 8.32 -70.95
N ILE A 481 -34.89 8.38 -70.66
CA ILE A 481 -33.92 8.98 -71.59
C ILE A 481 -33.85 8.15 -72.91
N CYS A 482 -33.81 6.81 -72.78
CA CYS A 482 -33.78 5.95 -73.96
C CYS A 482 -35.07 6.05 -74.77
N GLY A 483 -36.25 6.13 -74.13
CA GLY A 483 -37.53 6.35 -74.77
C GLY A 483 -37.62 7.71 -75.51
N SER A 484 -37.09 8.79 -74.88
CA SER A 484 -37.03 10.11 -75.50
C SER A 484 -36.11 10.18 -76.73
N LEU A 485 -34.94 9.49 -76.66
CA LEU A 485 -34.02 9.34 -77.76
C LEU A 485 -34.63 8.54 -78.90
N GLY A 486 -35.34 7.45 -78.60
CA GLY A 486 -36.07 6.65 -79.60
C GLY A 486 -37.13 7.47 -80.25
N PHE A 487 -37.86 8.27 -79.49
CA PHE A 487 -38.90 9.18 -80.09
C PHE A 487 -38.24 10.29 -80.90
N GLY A 488 -37.12 10.85 -80.50
CA GLY A 488 -36.36 11.83 -81.24
C GLY A 488 -35.86 11.26 -82.59
N ILE A 489 -35.34 10.04 -82.61
CA ILE A 489 -34.94 9.34 -83.85
C ILE A 489 -36.13 9.08 -84.75
N TYR A 490 -37.26 8.63 -84.22
CA TYR A 490 -38.47 8.46 -84.93
C TYR A 490 -38.95 9.77 -85.60
N TYR A 491 -38.93 10.89 -84.87
CA TYR A 491 -39.31 12.20 -85.37
C TYR A 491 -38.41 12.68 -86.50
N VAL A 492 -37.11 12.47 -86.43
CA VAL A 492 -36.18 12.84 -87.49
C VAL A 492 -36.36 11.95 -88.72
N VAL A 493 -36.52 10.65 -88.55
CA VAL A 493 -36.73 9.69 -89.66
C VAL A 493 -38.07 9.94 -90.33
N SER A 494 -39.14 10.22 -89.63
CA SER A 494 -40.43 10.54 -90.17
C SER A 494 -40.51 11.85 -91.02
N ARG A 495 -39.55 12.77 -90.76
CA ARG A 495 -39.40 14.02 -91.48
C ARG A 495 -38.58 13.88 -92.75
N ILE A 496 -37.70 12.90 -92.83
CA ILE A 496 -36.80 12.64 -93.99
C ILE A 496 -37.49 11.71 -95.03
N CYS A 497 -38.28 10.74 -94.56
CA CYS A 497 -38.99 9.80 -95.38
C CYS A 497 -40.49 10.20 -95.52
N SER A 498 -40.88 10.72 -96.62
CA SER A 498 -42.25 11.19 -96.91
C SER A 498 -43.28 10.06 -97.28
N SER A 499 -43.05 8.81 -96.87
CA SER A 499 -43.98 7.70 -97.08
C SER A 499 -44.50 7.24 -95.71
N HIS A 500 -45.87 7.29 -95.60
CA HIS A 500 -46.64 6.85 -94.43
C HIS A 500 -46.55 5.33 -94.23
N ASP A 501 -45.47 4.77 -93.81
CA ASP A 501 -45.37 3.36 -93.45
C ASP A 501 -45.46 3.19 -91.92
N THR A 502 -46.66 2.87 -91.42
CA THR A 502 -46.98 2.62 -90.01
C THR A 502 -46.08 1.50 -89.44
N LEU A 503 -45.60 0.59 -90.28
CA LEU A 503 -44.68 -0.49 -89.91
C LEU A 503 -43.30 0.03 -89.52
N LEU A 504 -42.77 1.06 -90.18
CA LEU A 504 -41.45 1.64 -89.91
C LEU A 504 -41.45 2.41 -88.55
N SER A 505 -42.57 3.01 -88.21
CA SER A 505 -42.76 3.74 -86.93
C SER A 505 -42.84 2.81 -85.74
N VAL A 506 -43.51 1.69 -85.86
CA VAL A 506 -43.52 0.66 -84.83
C VAL A 506 -42.19 -0.02 -84.68
N LEU A 507 -41.51 -0.26 -85.78
CA LEU A 507 -40.15 -0.88 -85.75
C LEU A 507 -39.13 0.01 -85.08
N SER A 508 -39.15 1.34 -85.33
CA SER A 508 -38.20 2.28 -84.68
C SER A 508 -38.45 2.43 -83.19
N PHE A 509 -39.72 2.38 -82.73
CA PHE A 509 -40.06 2.37 -81.31
C PHE A 509 -39.66 1.07 -80.63
N VAL A 510 -39.86 -0.08 -81.27
CA VAL A 510 -39.44 -1.40 -80.79
C VAL A 510 -37.90 -1.49 -80.73
N ILE A 511 -37.20 -0.96 -81.73
CA ILE A 511 -35.72 -0.88 -81.70
C ILE A 511 -35.22 -0.01 -80.53
N GLY A 512 -35.86 1.14 -80.28
CA GLY A 512 -35.52 2.00 -79.13
C GLY A 512 -35.69 1.30 -77.78
N CYS A 513 -36.76 0.49 -77.65
CA CYS A 513 -37.03 -0.29 -76.46
C CYS A 513 -36.03 -1.49 -76.25
N ILE A 514 -35.59 -2.07 -77.36
CA ILE A 514 -34.63 -3.22 -77.32
C ILE A 514 -33.14 -2.76 -77.21
N VAL A 515 -32.86 -1.55 -77.73
CA VAL A 515 -31.48 -1.02 -77.69
C VAL A 515 -30.92 -0.91 -76.27
N PHE A 516 -31.76 -0.53 -75.28
CA PHE A 516 -31.25 -0.42 -73.89
C PHE A 516 -30.89 -1.77 -73.25
N PRO A 517 -31.68 -2.81 -73.33
CA PRO A 517 -31.23 -4.14 -72.90
C PRO A 517 -30.09 -4.67 -73.73
N ALA A 518 -30.04 -4.39 -75.04
CA ALA A 518 -28.92 -4.79 -75.88
C ALA A 518 -27.63 -4.06 -75.58
N LEU A 519 -27.68 -2.80 -75.15
CA LEU A 519 -26.47 -2.04 -74.68
C LEU A 519 -25.84 -2.64 -73.36
N GLU A 520 -26.62 -3.34 -72.56
CA GLU A 520 -26.06 -4.08 -71.43
C GLU A 520 -25.21 -5.29 -71.83
N TYR A 521 -25.41 -5.82 -73.07
CA TYR A 521 -24.56 -6.90 -73.56
C TYR A 521 -23.23 -6.43 -74.14
N ILE A 522 -23.02 -5.11 -74.36
CA ILE A 522 -21.74 -4.57 -74.79
C ILE A 522 -20.79 -4.42 -73.61
N PRO A 523 -19.66 -5.13 -73.56
CA PRO A 523 -18.80 -5.18 -72.36
C PRO A 523 -18.30 -3.81 -71.89
N SER A 524 -18.04 -2.89 -72.81
CA SER A 524 -17.58 -1.52 -72.53
C SER A 524 -18.64 -0.65 -71.84
N ILE A 525 -19.90 -0.75 -72.30
CA ILE A 525 -21.02 0.01 -71.75
C ILE A 525 -21.46 -0.58 -70.39
N ARG A 526 -21.49 -1.90 -70.31
CA ARG A 526 -21.77 -2.62 -69.06
C ARG A 526 -20.77 -2.22 -67.96
N LYS A 527 -19.48 -2.11 -68.23
CA LYS A 527 -18.44 -1.65 -67.31
C LYS A 527 -18.69 -0.19 -66.85
N LYS A 528 -19.06 0.72 -67.77
CA LYS A 528 -19.39 2.13 -67.47
C LYS A 528 -20.65 2.26 -66.59
N ILE A 529 -21.71 1.57 -66.89
CA ILE A 529 -22.96 1.54 -66.12
C ILE A 529 -22.68 0.95 -64.70
N ALA A 530 -21.93 -0.14 -64.61
CA ALA A 530 -21.53 -0.74 -63.33
C ALA A 530 -20.66 0.20 -62.51
N SER A 531 -19.74 0.96 -63.10
CA SER A 531 -18.90 1.94 -62.43
C SER A 531 -19.70 3.13 -61.90
N LEU A 532 -20.67 3.65 -62.68
CA LEU A 532 -21.59 4.70 -62.26
C LEU A 532 -22.50 4.23 -61.11
N ARG A 533 -23.05 3.03 -61.22
CA ARG A 533 -23.80 2.39 -60.14
C ARG A 533 -22.97 2.27 -58.86
N LYS A 534 -21.72 1.82 -58.92
CA LYS A 534 -20.79 1.77 -57.79
C LYS A 534 -20.49 3.16 -57.19
N ARG A 535 -20.34 4.20 -58.04
CA ARG A 535 -20.13 5.60 -57.58
C ARG A 535 -21.34 6.16 -56.83
N ILE A 536 -22.56 5.92 -57.38
CA ILE A 536 -23.82 6.34 -56.75
C ILE A 536 -23.99 5.64 -55.39
N ILE A 537 -23.77 4.33 -55.31
CA ILE A 537 -23.83 3.56 -54.07
C ILE A 537 -22.84 4.08 -53.05
N ARG A 538 -21.58 4.32 -53.44
CA ARG A 538 -20.55 4.85 -52.53
C ARG A 538 -20.86 6.26 -52.05
N ARG A 539 -21.25 7.21 -52.94
CA ARG A 539 -21.51 8.60 -52.56
C ARG A 539 -22.77 8.73 -51.69
N LYS A 540 -23.90 8.15 -52.12
CA LYS A 540 -25.15 8.20 -51.35
C LYS A 540 -25.14 7.30 -50.12
N GLY A 541 -24.45 6.16 -50.16
CA GLY A 541 -24.27 5.29 -48.98
C GLY A 541 -23.50 5.98 -47.88
N LYS A 542 -22.38 6.64 -48.19
CA LYS A 542 -21.59 7.43 -47.20
C LYS A 542 -22.40 8.62 -46.66
N SER A 543 -23.06 9.39 -47.49
CA SER A 543 -23.88 10.54 -47.08
C SER A 543 -25.05 10.15 -46.17
N LEU A 544 -25.74 9.06 -46.49
CA LEU A 544 -26.85 8.54 -45.69
C LEU A 544 -26.35 7.92 -44.37
N PHE A 545 -25.19 7.26 -44.40
CA PHE A 545 -24.59 6.72 -43.16
C PHE A 545 -24.19 7.84 -42.19
N HIS A 546 -23.64 8.96 -42.70
CA HIS A 546 -23.34 10.15 -41.88
C HIS A 546 -24.57 10.85 -41.32
N LYS A 547 -25.70 10.81 -42.04
CA LYS A 547 -26.96 11.44 -41.61
C LYS A 547 -27.73 10.64 -40.56
N TYR A 548 -27.44 9.34 -40.42
CA TYR A 548 -28.13 8.43 -39.49
C TYR A 548 -27.21 7.92 -38.38
N ARG A 549 -25.96 8.40 -38.31
CA ARG A 549 -25.03 8.19 -37.21
C ARG A 549 -25.23 9.24 -36.14
#